data_a45387f58a02a5fc67d5775a0c8f0e68
#
_entry.id   a45387f58a02a5fc67d5775a0c8f0e68
#
_cell.length_a   1.000
_cell.length_b   1.000
_cell.length_c   1.000
_cell.angle_alpha   90.00
_cell.angle_beta   90.00
_cell.angle_gamma   90.00
#
_symmetry.space_group_name_H-M   'P 1'
#
loop_
_entity.id
_entity.type
_entity.pdbx_description
1 polymer ?
#
loop_
_entity_poly.entity_id
_entity_poly.type
_entity_poly.pdbx_seq_one_letter_code
_entity_poly.pdbx_strand_id
1 'polypeptide(L)' 'MRVLIVEDEPYLAEAIRDGLRLEAIASDVAGDGDTALEMLGLNAYDIAVLDRDIPGPSGDEIAKRIVASRS' A
#
# COMPACT_ATOMS: atom_id res chain seq x y z
N MET A 1 7.99 11.90 -1.00
CA MET A 1 7.13 10.85 -1.57
C MET A 1 6.73 9.87 -0.48
N ARG A 2 5.49 9.48 -0.45
CA ARG A 2 4.97 8.50 0.51
C ARG A 2 4.34 7.33 -0.23
N VAL A 3 4.71 6.12 0.16
CA VAL A 3 4.31 4.89 -0.51
C VAL A 3 3.49 4.01 0.45
N LEU A 4 2.39 3.45 -0.05
CA LEU A 4 1.64 2.43 0.67
C LEU A 4 2.02 1.06 0.10
N ILE A 5 2.49 0.17 0.97
CA ILE A 5 2.82 -1.21 0.62
C ILE A 5 1.67 -2.09 1.11
N VAL A 6 0.98 -2.75 0.19
CA VAL A 6 -0.12 -3.66 0.53
C VAL A 6 0.36 -5.08 0.28
N GLU A 7 0.78 -5.75 1.35
CA GLU A 7 1.41 -7.07 1.29
C GLU A 7 1.09 -7.84 2.57
N ASP A 8 0.59 -9.06 2.45
CA ASP A 8 0.20 -9.89 3.59
C ASP A 8 1.37 -10.71 4.16
N GLU A 9 2.46 -10.84 3.43
CA GLU A 9 3.63 -11.57 3.91
C GLU A 9 4.57 -10.59 4.64
N PRO A 10 4.73 -10.71 5.99
CA PRO A 10 5.45 -9.70 6.77
C PRO A 10 6.91 -9.50 6.38
N TYR A 11 7.62 -10.56 6.07
CA TYR A 11 9.04 -10.45 5.72
C TYR A 11 9.24 -9.76 4.38
N LEU A 12 8.36 -10.03 3.42
CA LEU A 12 8.41 -9.36 2.12
C LEU A 12 8.05 -7.88 2.26
N ALA A 13 7.02 -7.57 3.04
CA ALA A 13 6.63 -6.19 3.30
C ALA A 13 7.79 -5.39 3.92
N GLU A 14 8.46 -5.96 4.92
CA GLU A 14 9.61 -5.31 5.56
C GLU A 14 10.79 -5.15 4.59
N ALA A 15 11.03 -6.12 3.73
CA ALA A 15 12.10 -6.02 2.73
C ALA A 15 11.85 -4.86 1.76
N ILE A 16 10.60 -4.71 1.31
CA ILE A 16 10.23 -3.60 0.43
C ILE A 16 10.37 -2.26 1.16
N ARG A 17 9.88 -2.20 2.39
CA ARG A 17 9.97 -1.00 3.21
C ARG A 17 11.42 -0.58 3.45
N ASP A 18 12.29 -1.54 3.79
CA ASP A 18 13.70 -1.27 4.02
C ASP A 18 14.40 -0.78 2.76
N GLY A 19 14.07 -1.36 1.60
CA GLY A 19 14.60 -0.92 0.32
C GLY A 19 14.21 0.52 0.01
N LEU A 20 12.95 0.88 0.26
CA LEU A 20 12.47 2.25 0.06
C LEU A 20 13.15 3.22 1.03
N ARG A 21 13.37 2.80 2.26
CA ARG A 21 14.04 3.62 3.26
C ARG A 21 15.47 4.00 2.84
N LEU A 22 16.18 3.07 2.20
CA LEU A 22 17.52 3.34 1.66
C LEU A 22 17.50 4.44 0.60
N GLU A 23 16.38 4.62 -0.08
CA GLU A 23 16.19 5.68 -1.06
C GLU A 23 15.54 6.92 -0.45
N ALA A 24 15.48 7.01 0.87
CA ALA A 24 14.83 8.10 1.62
C ALA A 24 13.34 8.26 1.29
N ILE A 25 12.66 7.16 1.00
CA ILE A 25 11.22 7.14 0.69
C ILE A 25 10.46 6.63 1.91
N ALA A 26 9.53 7.45 2.40
CA ALA A 26 8.66 7.05 3.50
C ALA A 26 7.60 6.06 3.01
N SER A 27 7.38 4.99 3.77
CA SER A 27 6.38 3.99 3.40
C SER A 27 5.63 3.47 4.63
N ASP A 28 4.38 3.07 4.40
CA ASP A 28 3.53 2.41 5.38
C ASP A 28 3.13 1.05 4.82
N VAL A 29 2.86 0.09 5.71
CA VAL A 29 2.50 -1.26 5.32
C VAL A 29 1.07 -1.56 5.76
N ALA A 30 0.27 -2.09 4.84
CA ALA A 30 -1.05 -2.65 5.13
C ALA A 30 -1.00 -4.16 4.81
N GLY A 31 -1.44 -4.98 5.74
CA GLY A 31 -1.39 -6.43 5.59
C GLY A 31 -2.58 -7.04 4.85
N ASP A 32 -3.60 -6.23 4.56
CA ASP A 32 -4.80 -6.67 3.85
C ASP A 32 -5.47 -5.50 3.16
N GLY A 33 -6.49 -5.80 2.34
CA GLY A 33 -7.17 -4.77 1.56
C GLY A 33 -8.02 -3.82 2.40
N ASP A 34 -8.64 -4.30 3.47
CA ASP A 34 -9.46 -3.45 4.35
C ASP A 34 -8.58 -2.41 5.06
N THR A 35 -7.45 -2.85 5.59
CA THR A 35 -6.47 -1.94 6.21
C THR A 35 -5.95 -0.93 5.20
N ALA A 36 -5.65 -1.38 3.99
CA ALA A 36 -5.18 -0.49 2.93
C ALA A 36 -6.20 0.60 2.62
N LEU A 37 -7.47 0.25 2.48
CA LEU A 37 -8.53 1.23 2.22
C LEU A 37 -8.67 2.23 3.37
N GLU A 38 -8.56 1.77 4.61
CA GLU A 38 -8.61 2.63 5.78
C GLU A 38 -7.44 3.62 5.75
N MET A 39 -6.24 3.15 5.48
CA MET A 39 -5.05 4.00 5.42
C MET A 39 -5.13 5.02 4.28
N LEU A 40 -5.67 4.62 3.13
CA LEU A 40 -5.90 5.53 2.01
C LEU A 40 -6.91 6.63 2.36
N GLY A 41 -7.85 6.35 3.25
CA GLY A 41 -8.80 7.35 3.73
C GLY A 41 -8.20 8.35 4.71
N LEU A 42 -7.12 7.98 5.41
CA LEU A 42 -6.50 8.80 6.44
C LEU A 42 -5.27 9.57 5.97
N ASN A 43 -4.61 9.09 4.92
CA ASN A 43 -3.33 9.62 4.46
C ASN A 43 -3.31 9.78 2.95
N ALA A 44 -2.48 10.70 2.48
CA ALA A 44 -2.22 10.83 1.05
C ALA A 44 -0.99 10.02 0.67
N TYR A 45 -1.11 9.20 -0.36
CA TYR A 45 0.00 8.39 -0.90
C TYR A 45 0.23 8.75 -2.36
N ASP A 46 1.49 8.76 -2.76
CA ASP A 46 1.88 9.03 -4.15
C ASP A 46 1.84 7.76 -4.99
N ILE A 47 2.18 6.63 -4.36
CA ILE A 47 2.28 5.33 -5.02
C ILE A 47 1.78 4.26 -4.07
N ALA A 48 1.16 3.22 -4.61
CA ALA A 48 0.84 2.01 -3.86
C ALA A 48 1.47 0.80 -4.54
N VAL A 49 2.11 -0.07 -3.76
CA VAL A 49 2.63 -1.36 -4.20
C VAL A 49 1.64 -2.42 -3.74
N LEU A 50 1.02 -3.11 -4.68
CA LEU A 50 -0.08 -4.02 -4.40
C LEU A 50 0.29 -5.47 -4.71
N ASP A 51 -0.01 -6.38 -3.76
CA ASP A 51 -0.03 -7.81 -4.01
C ASP A 51 -1.47 -8.21 -4.29
N ARG A 52 -1.73 -8.92 -5.39
CA ARG A 52 -3.07 -9.33 -5.80
C ARG A 52 -3.67 -10.44 -4.95
N ASP A 53 -2.84 -11.15 -4.20
CA ASP A 53 -3.29 -12.29 -3.40
C ASP A 53 -3.61 -11.93 -1.95
N ILE A 54 -3.72 -10.65 -1.63
CA ILE A 54 -4.03 -10.19 -0.27
C ILE A 54 -5.49 -10.49 0.11
N PRO A 55 -5.77 -10.73 1.41
CA PRO A 55 -7.14 -10.88 1.89
C PRO A 55 -7.93 -9.56 1.81
N GLY A 56 -9.25 -9.68 1.73
CA GLY A 56 -10.14 -8.52 1.71
C GLY A 56 -10.39 -8.02 0.29
N PRO A 57 -10.67 -6.73 0.10
CA PRO A 57 -10.87 -6.17 -1.23
C PRO A 57 -9.68 -6.44 -2.15
N SER A 58 -9.97 -6.78 -3.41
CA SER A 58 -8.93 -7.12 -4.38
C SER A 58 -8.01 -5.95 -4.67
N GLY A 59 -6.80 -6.25 -5.18
CA GLY A 59 -5.88 -5.22 -5.63
C GLY A 59 -6.50 -4.30 -6.68
N ASP A 60 -7.36 -4.85 -7.55
CA ASP A 60 -8.06 -4.05 -8.56
C ASP A 60 -9.03 -3.05 -7.91
N GLU A 61 -9.74 -3.46 -6.86
CA GLU A 61 -10.65 -2.59 -6.13
C GLU A 61 -9.89 -1.46 -5.42
N ILE A 62 -8.75 -1.79 -4.81
CA ILE A 62 -7.88 -0.80 -4.17
C ILE A 62 -7.35 0.19 -5.19
N ALA A 63 -6.92 -0.30 -6.35
CA ALA A 63 -6.43 0.55 -7.44
C ALA A 63 -7.49 1.53 -7.93
N LYS A 64 -8.74 1.08 -8.06
CA LYS A 64 -9.86 1.95 -8.43
C LYS A 64 -10.07 3.07 -7.41
N ARG A 65 -9.96 2.76 -6.13
CA ARG A 65 -10.08 3.75 -5.06
C ARG A 65 -8.97 4.79 -5.13
N ILE A 66 -7.75 4.35 -5.41
CA ILE A 66 -6.61 5.26 -5.56
C ILE A 66 -6.85 6.22 -6.73
N VAL A 67 -7.27 5.69 -7.87
CA VAL A 67 -7.56 6.51 -9.06
C VAL A 67 -8.67 7.52 -8.76
N ALA A 68 -9.75 7.07 -8.11
CA ALA A 68 -10.87 7.93 -7.76
C ALA A 68 -10.45 9.08 -6.82
N SER A 69 -9.55 8.82 -5.89
CA SER A 69 -9.10 9.83 -4.92
C SER A 69 -8.13 10.85 -5.52
N ARG A 70 -7.56 10.55 -6.68
CA ARG A 70 -6.59 11.44 -7.33
C ARG A 70 -7.19 12.37 -8.38
N SER A 71 -8.43 12.18 -8.72
CA SER A 71 -9.11 12.99 -9.73
C SER A 71 -9.43 14.41 -9.29
#